data_7f37e4c377e6ead348cb875d3025274b
#
_entry.id   7f37e4c377e6ead348cb875d3025274b
#
_cell.length_a   1.000
_cell.length_b   1.000
_cell.length_c   1.000
_cell.angle_alpha   90.00
_cell.angle_beta   90.00
_cell.angle_gamma   90.00
#
_symmetry.space_group_name_H-M   'P 1'
#
loop_
_entity.id
_entity.type
_entity.pdbx_description
1 polymer ?
#
loop_
_entity_poly.entity_id
_entity_poly.type
_entity_poly.pdbx_seq_one_letter_code
_entity_poly.pdbx_strand_id
1 'polypeptide(L)'
;MHESSFVKAEIFVREYAPAARPGGGSVRVLEIGSKSYHTQDTYRLLFPEPRFAYVGLDLEAGDNVDIVPANPFIWNEIETGAFDICVSGQTFEHNPYFWITFAEIARVLAPGGVALIVAPGGGAVHRYPLDCWRFYPDSWASLATVTGLELVESYFETDRLAAAVKGGHWRDSAVVVRKPMLDGAALDTFHARLATMTKLFRDEPMPIPGPVLPSGKWIKGYEEEMNRRSPMSLRKAIRRFFGGRLAKIYR
;
A
#
# COMPACT_ATOMS: atom_id res chain seq x y z
N MET A 1 -3.87 -11.77 0.82
CA MET A 1 -4.78 -10.63 1.12
C MET A 1 -5.63 -10.96 2.32
N HIS A 2 -5.96 -9.99 3.18
CA HIS A 2 -6.85 -10.18 4.34
C HIS A 2 -8.30 -9.93 3.93
N GLU A 3 -9.25 -10.60 4.57
CA GLU A 3 -10.68 -10.39 4.35
C GLU A 3 -11.09 -8.92 4.52
N SER A 4 -10.55 -8.23 5.54
CA SER A 4 -10.80 -6.82 5.78
C SER A 4 -10.37 -5.91 4.61
N SER A 5 -9.27 -6.24 3.95
CA SER A 5 -8.78 -5.51 2.77
C SER A 5 -9.70 -5.74 1.55
N PHE A 6 -10.17 -6.97 1.37
CA PHE A 6 -11.10 -7.32 0.29
C PHE A 6 -12.44 -6.59 0.42
N VAL A 7 -13.03 -6.58 1.61
CA VAL A 7 -14.29 -5.84 1.88
C VAL A 7 -14.15 -4.34 1.62
N LYS A 8 -13.00 -3.74 1.96
CA LYS A 8 -12.74 -2.32 1.64
C LYS A 8 -12.71 -2.08 0.14
N ALA A 9 -12.13 -3.01 -0.62
CA ALA A 9 -12.12 -2.93 -2.08
C ALA A 9 -13.53 -3.14 -2.69
N GLU A 10 -14.37 -4.02 -2.13
CA GLU A 10 -15.78 -4.15 -2.54
C GLU A 10 -16.54 -2.83 -2.36
N ILE A 11 -16.37 -2.18 -1.20
CA ILE A 11 -16.98 -0.88 -0.91
C ILE A 11 -16.47 0.16 -1.92
N PHE A 12 -15.16 0.21 -2.15
CA PHE A 12 -14.55 1.12 -3.12
C PHE A 12 -15.14 0.95 -4.53
N VAL A 13 -15.26 -0.28 -5.01
CA VAL A 13 -15.84 -0.56 -6.35
C VAL A 13 -17.28 -0.09 -6.43
N ARG A 14 -18.07 -0.30 -5.37
CA ARG A 14 -19.47 0.13 -5.32
C ARG A 14 -19.62 1.64 -5.32
N GLU A 15 -18.80 2.35 -4.56
CA GLU A 15 -18.97 3.80 -4.32
C GLU A 15 -18.21 4.67 -5.33
N TYR A 16 -17.07 4.20 -5.87
CA TYR A 16 -16.14 5.02 -6.64
C TYR A 16 -15.88 4.54 -8.06
N ALA A 17 -16.13 3.25 -8.38
CA ALA A 17 -15.87 2.78 -9.73
C ALA A 17 -16.87 3.40 -10.72
N PRO A 18 -16.41 4.01 -11.84
CA PRO A 18 -17.29 4.59 -12.82
C PRO A 18 -18.18 3.51 -13.45
N ALA A 19 -19.43 3.85 -13.74
CA ALA A 19 -20.38 2.94 -14.40
C ALA A 19 -19.91 2.55 -15.80
N ALA A 20 -19.27 3.48 -16.51
CA ALA A 20 -18.67 3.28 -17.83
C ALA A 20 -17.47 4.24 -17.98
N ARG A 21 -16.58 3.92 -18.90
CA ARG A 21 -15.45 4.79 -19.26
C ARG A 21 -15.94 5.96 -20.12
N PRO A 22 -15.44 7.20 -19.88
CA PRO A 22 -15.66 8.29 -20.81
C PRO A 22 -15.17 7.92 -22.21
N GLY A 23 -16.02 8.10 -23.23
CA GLY A 23 -15.72 7.74 -24.61
C GLY A 23 -16.00 6.26 -24.97
N GLY A 24 -16.51 5.46 -24.01
CA GLY A 24 -16.89 4.06 -24.24
C GLY A 24 -15.77 3.05 -23.94
N GLY A 25 -16.12 1.76 -24.03
CA GLY A 25 -15.22 0.66 -23.70
C GLY A 25 -15.19 0.29 -22.23
N SER A 26 -14.38 -0.71 -21.89
CA SER A 26 -14.19 -1.19 -20.52
C SER A 26 -13.44 -0.20 -19.65
N VAL A 27 -13.81 -0.10 -18.38
CA VAL A 27 -13.05 0.64 -17.34
C VAL A 27 -11.73 -0.09 -17.10
N ARG A 28 -10.61 0.60 -17.27
CA ARG A 28 -9.26 0.02 -17.17
C ARG A 28 -8.80 0.04 -15.73
N VAL A 29 -8.41 -1.11 -15.22
CA VAL A 29 -8.02 -1.31 -13.81
C VAL A 29 -6.59 -1.84 -13.73
N LEU A 30 -5.77 -1.24 -12.87
CA LEU A 30 -4.43 -1.72 -12.51
C LEU A 30 -4.42 -2.13 -11.04
N GLU A 31 -4.08 -3.38 -10.74
CA GLU A 31 -3.74 -3.81 -9.39
C GLU A 31 -2.22 -3.83 -9.21
N ILE A 32 -1.72 -3.17 -8.16
CA ILE A 32 -0.30 -3.11 -7.79
C ILE A 32 -0.04 -4.06 -6.63
N GLY A 33 0.92 -4.98 -6.78
CA GLY A 33 1.15 -6.08 -5.85
C GLY A 33 0.10 -7.17 -6.04
N SER A 34 -0.15 -7.55 -7.29
CA SER A 34 -1.27 -8.39 -7.70
C SER A 34 -1.05 -9.89 -7.51
N LYS A 35 0.20 -10.33 -7.28
CA LYS A 35 0.53 -11.76 -7.22
C LYS A 35 -0.27 -12.48 -6.14
N SER A 36 -0.98 -13.54 -6.57
CA SER A 36 -1.69 -14.41 -5.64
C SER A 36 -0.72 -15.40 -4.98
N TYR A 37 -0.74 -15.43 -3.66
CA TYR A 37 -0.02 -16.43 -2.87
C TYR A 37 -1.04 -17.43 -2.27
N HIS A 38 -0.76 -18.72 -2.41
CA HIS A 38 -1.54 -19.79 -1.74
C HIS A 38 -3.03 -19.83 -2.08
N THR A 39 -3.40 -19.65 -3.34
CA THR A 39 -4.81 -19.69 -3.80
C THR A 39 -5.74 -18.68 -3.12
N GLN A 40 -5.21 -17.56 -2.66
CA GLN A 40 -6.02 -16.49 -2.08
C GLN A 40 -6.79 -15.74 -3.15
N ASP A 41 -8.01 -15.30 -2.80
CA ASP A 41 -8.78 -14.38 -3.62
C ASP A 41 -8.00 -13.08 -3.84
N THR A 42 -8.04 -12.56 -5.06
CA THR A 42 -7.43 -11.30 -5.45
C THR A 42 -8.51 -10.28 -5.78
N TYR A 43 -8.15 -9.02 -5.88
CA TYR A 43 -9.12 -7.98 -6.26
C TYR A 43 -9.68 -8.18 -7.67
N ARG A 44 -9.05 -8.99 -8.54
CA ARG A 44 -9.57 -9.31 -9.88
C ARG A 44 -11.02 -9.76 -9.85
N LEU A 45 -11.45 -10.47 -8.82
CA LEU A 45 -12.83 -10.93 -8.67
C LEU A 45 -13.85 -9.77 -8.57
N LEU A 46 -13.42 -8.60 -8.15
CA LEU A 46 -14.26 -7.40 -8.03
C LEU A 46 -14.40 -6.63 -9.35
N PHE A 47 -13.62 -7.00 -10.37
CA PHE A 47 -13.53 -6.31 -11.66
C PHE A 47 -13.86 -7.24 -12.84
N PRO A 48 -15.11 -7.78 -12.91
CA PRO A 48 -15.48 -8.73 -13.96
C PRO A 48 -15.58 -8.06 -15.34
N GLU A 49 -15.21 -8.82 -16.37
CA GLU A 49 -15.50 -8.49 -17.76
C GLU A 49 -17.01 -8.58 -18.06
N PRO A 50 -17.52 -7.87 -19.07
CA PRO A 50 -16.81 -6.92 -19.95
C PRO A 50 -16.74 -5.47 -19.41
N ARG A 51 -17.28 -5.21 -18.20
CA ARG A 51 -17.29 -3.87 -17.64
C ARG A 51 -15.86 -3.37 -17.34
N PHE A 52 -15.00 -4.24 -16.89
CA PHE A 52 -13.63 -3.92 -16.53
C PHE A 52 -12.62 -4.63 -17.42
N ALA A 53 -11.53 -3.93 -17.75
CA ALA A 53 -10.30 -4.49 -18.32
C ALA A 53 -9.23 -4.43 -17.23
N TYR A 54 -9.04 -5.55 -16.55
CA TYR A 54 -8.15 -5.66 -15.41
C TYR A 54 -6.75 -6.10 -15.81
N VAL A 55 -5.74 -5.46 -15.23
CA VAL A 55 -4.31 -5.76 -15.39
C VAL A 55 -3.68 -5.87 -14.00
N GLY A 56 -2.98 -6.97 -13.74
CA GLY A 56 -2.20 -7.19 -12.53
C GLY A 56 -0.72 -6.88 -12.74
N LEU A 57 -0.12 -6.07 -11.87
CA LEU A 57 1.29 -5.74 -11.84
C LEU A 57 1.93 -6.23 -10.55
N ASP A 58 3.05 -6.96 -10.66
CA ASP A 58 3.86 -7.39 -9.52
C ASP A 58 5.34 -7.46 -9.89
N LEU A 59 6.23 -7.52 -8.90
CA LEU A 59 7.69 -7.62 -9.09
C LEU A 59 8.12 -9.00 -9.60
N GLU A 60 7.29 -10.01 -9.43
CA GLU A 60 7.57 -11.39 -9.81
C GLU A 60 6.41 -11.98 -10.60
N ALA A 61 6.72 -12.76 -11.63
CA ALA A 61 5.72 -13.51 -12.36
C ALA A 61 5.00 -14.52 -11.45
N GLY A 62 3.73 -14.75 -11.73
CA GLY A 62 2.89 -15.70 -10.99
C GLY A 62 1.42 -15.54 -11.30
N ASP A 63 0.59 -16.25 -10.55
CA ASP A 63 -0.85 -16.17 -10.68
C ASP A 63 -1.35 -14.73 -10.43
N ASN A 64 -2.26 -14.26 -11.28
CA ASN A 64 -2.82 -12.91 -11.27
C ASN A 64 -1.86 -11.78 -11.70
N VAL A 65 -0.70 -12.10 -12.29
CA VAL A 65 0.29 -11.12 -12.77
C VAL A 65 0.31 -11.07 -14.28
N ASP A 66 -0.03 -9.92 -14.85
CA ASP A 66 -0.01 -9.67 -16.30
C ASP A 66 1.25 -8.87 -16.70
N ILE A 67 1.78 -8.02 -15.81
CA ILE A 67 2.97 -7.19 -16.03
C ILE A 67 3.99 -7.40 -14.91
N VAL A 68 5.22 -7.72 -15.29
CA VAL A 68 6.40 -7.66 -14.41
C VAL A 68 7.27 -6.52 -14.93
N PRO A 69 7.34 -5.38 -14.23
CA PRO A 69 8.08 -4.22 -14.73
C PRO A 69 9.59 -4.44 -14.67
N ALA A 70 10.32 -3.99 -15.69
CA ALA A 70 11.77 -4.07 -15.73
C ALA A 70 12.44 -3.23 -14.63
N ASN A 71 11.83 -2.10 -14.25
CA ASN A 71 12.21 -1.31 -13.07
C ASN A 71 11.11 -1.45 -12.01
N PRO A 72 11.42 -1.97 -10.81
CA PRO A 72 10.42 -2.19 -9.74
C PRO A 72 9.61 -0.95 -9.36
N PHE A 73 10.19 0.24 -9.54
CA PHE A 73 9.64 1.49 -9.05
C PHE A 73 9.20 2.45 -10.16
N ILE A 74 9.61 2.22 -11.41
CA ILE A 74 9.27 3.04 -12.58
C ILE A 74 8.72 2.13 -13.68
N TRP A 75 7.46 2.29 -14.01
CA TRP A 75 6.73 1.38 -14.92
C TRP A 75 6.73 1.93 -16.34
N ASN A 76 7.88 1.80 -17.04
CA ASN A 76 8.05 2.29 -18.41
C ASN A 76 7.16 1.57 -19.42
N GLU A 77 6.70 0.36 -19.08
CA GLU A 77 5.79 -0.45 -19.89
C GLU A 77 4.36 0.08 -19.87
N ILE A 78 4.04 1.00 -18.95
CA ILE A 78 2.70 1.55 -18.75
C ILE A 78 2.67 3.01 -19.18
N GLU A 79 1.81 3.33 -20.13
CA GLU A 79 1.61 4.69 -20.59
C GLU A 79 1.00 5.59 -19.51
N THR A 80 1.33 6.87 -19.56
CA THR A 80 0.73 7.90 -18.70
C THR A 80 -0.77 8.01 -18.99
N GLY A 81 -1.59 8.00 -17.92
CA GLY A 81 -3.05 8.08 -18.06
C GLY A 81 -3.70 6.80 -18.60
N ALA A 82 -3.01 5.65 -18.51
CA ALA A 82 -3.49 4.38 -19.03
C ALA A 82 -4.67 3.79 -18.29
N PHE A 83 -4.90 4.12 -17.02
CA PHE A 83 -5.90 3.46 -16.16
C PHE A 83 -6.92 4.43 -15.57
N ASP A 84 -8.15 3.96 -15.46
CA ASP A 84 -9.26 4.69 -14.86
C ASP A 84 -9.35 4.40 -13.34
N ILE A 85 -8.86 3.23 -12.92
CA ILE A 85 -8.79 2.76 -11.53
C ILE A 85 -7.40 2.17 -11.26
N CYS A 86 -6.82 2.50 -10.09
CA CYS A 86 -5.70 1.75 -9.51
C CYS A 86 -6.10 1.19 -8.14
N VAL A 87 -5.70 -0.05 -7.84
CA VAL A 87 -5.92 -0.67 -6.53
C VAL A 87 -4.64 -1.29 -6.01
N SER A 88 -4.41 -1.23 -4.70
CA SER A 88 -3.30 -1.92 -4.05
C SER A 88 -3.70 -2.33 -2.63
N GLY A 89 -3.45 -3.58 -2.28
CA GLY A 89 -3.77 -4.11 -0.97
C GLY A 89 -2.61 -4.86 -0.34
N GLN A 90 -2.18 -4.43 0.86
CA GLN A 90 -1.14 -5.12 1.65
C GLN A 90 0.19 -5.25 0.88
N THR A 91 0.61 -4.19 0.21
CA THR A 91 1.81 -4.13 -0.63
C THR A 91 2.74 -3.00 -0.22
N PHE A 92 2.16 -1.85 0.17
CA PHE A 92 2.92 -0.63 0.47
C PHE A 92 3.86 -0.78 1.66
N GLU A 93 3.49 -1.58 2.66
CA GLU A 93 4.33 -1.89 3.82
C GLU A 93 5.62 -2.64 3.45
N HIS A 94 5.59 -3.38 2.35
CA HIS A 94 6.71 -4.17 1.83
C HIS A 94 7.59 -3.39 0.84
N ASN A 95 7.11 -2.24 0.37
CA ASN A 95 7.79 -1.43 -0.62
C ASN A 95 8.72 -0.40 0.05
N PRO A 96 10.06 -0.52 -0.09
CA PRO A 96 10.99 0.38 0.57
C PRO A 96 10.86 1.83 0.12
N TYR A 97 10.33 2.07 -1.09
CA TYR A 97 10.20 3.38 -1.71
C TYR A 97 8.75 3.68 -2.15
N PHE A 98 7.80 3.39 -1.26
CA PHE A 98 6.35 3.47 -1.53
C PHE A 98 5.90 4.82 -2.11
N TRP A 99 6.59 5.94 -1.79
CA TRP A 99 6.26 7.26 -2.34
C TRP A 99 6.53 7.38 -3.85
N ILE A 100 7.48 6.61 -4.38
CA ILE A 100 7.73 6.52 -5.82
C ILE A 100 6.60 5.73 -6.50
N THR A 101 6.21 4.61 -5.92
CA THR A 101 5.05 3.83 -6.39
C THR A 101 3.77 4.66 -6.35
N PHE A 102 3.58 5.47 -5.31
CA PHE A 102 2.43 6.37 -5.23
C PHE A 102 2.48 7.45 -6.34
N ALA A 103 3.66 7.97 -6.67
CA ALA A 103 3.83 8.90 -7.79
C ALA A 103 3.59 8.21 -9.17
N GLU A 104 3.98 6.96 -9.34
CA GLU A 104 3.68 6.18 -10.55
C GLU A 104 2.17 5.89 -10.67
N ILE A 105 1.47 5.58 -9.57
CA ILE A 105 0.00 5.50 -9.55
C ILE A 105 -0.61 6.81 -10.04
N ALA A 106 -0.14 7.95 -9.53
CA ALA A 106 -0.61 9.27 -9.97
C ALA A 106 -0.34 9.52 -11.47
N ARG A 107 0.78 9.01 -12.01
CA ARG A 107 1.13 9.12 -13.42
C ARG A 107 0.20 8.28 -14.31
N VAL A 108 0.01 7.01 -13.94
CA VAL A 108 -0.74 6.07 -14.79
C VAL A 108 -2.25 6.23 -14.71
N LEU A 109 -2.77 6.91 -13.69
CA LEU A 109 -4.18 7.31 -13.64
C LEU A 109 -4.51 8.31 -14.75
N ALA A 110 -5.63 8.09 -15.41
CA ALA A 110 -6.26 9.06 -16.29
C ALA A 110 -6.77 10.28 -15.48
N PRO A 111 -6.92 11.47 -16.07
CA PRO A 111 -7.63 12.57 -15.43
C PRO A 111 -9.01 12.13 -14.94
N GLY A 112 -9.36 12.42 -13.70
CA GLY A 112 -10.57 11.96 -13.02
C GLY A 112 -10.51 10.52 -12.49
N GLY A 113 -9.48 9.76 -12.83
CA GLY A 113 -9.27 8.40 -12.35
C GLY A 113 -9.06 8.33 -10.84
N VAL A 114 -9.41 7.20 -10.23
CA VAL A 114 -9.40 7.00 -8.77
C VAL A 114 -8.48 5.85 -8.36
N ALA A 115 -7.88 5.94 -7.17
CA ALA A 115 -7.12 4.83 -6.62
C ALA A 115 -7.54 4.52 -5.19
N LEU A 116 -7.55 3.21 -4.86
CA LEU A 116 -7.63 2.68 -3.50
C LEU A 116 -6.29 2.07 -3.11
N ILE A 117 -5.77 2.46 -1.95
CA ILE A 117 -4.61 1.81 -1.34
C ILE A 117 -5.00 1.39 0.07
N VAL A 118 -4.77 0.12 0.40
CA VAL A 118 -4.97 -0.44 1.74
C VAL A 118 -3.65 -1.00 2.22
N ALA A 119 -3.17 -0.53 3.37
CA ALA A 119 -1.93 -1.00 3.98
C ALA A 119 -2.07 -1.03 5.51
N PRO A 120 -1.27 -1.81 6.25
CA PRO A 120 -1.39 -1.89 7.70
C PRO A 120 -0.96 -0.60 8.39
N GLY A 121 -1.70 -0.20 9.43
CA GLY A 121 -1.34 0.86 10.36
C GLY A 121 -0.72 0.35 11.65
N GLY A 122 -0.69 -0.96 11.86
CA GLY A 122 -0.15 -1.61 13.07
C GLY A 122 0.35 -3.03 12.79
N GLY A 123 0.52 -3.82 13.86
CA GLY A 123 0.91 -5.22 13.77
C GLY A 123 2.39 -5.50 13.98
N ALA A 124 2.73 -6.78 14.12
CA ALA A 124 4.11 -7.25 14.26
C ALA A 124 4.87 -7.21 12.93
N VAL A 125 6.19 -7.27 13.00
CA VAL A 125 7.03 -7.36 11.79
C VAL A 125 6.73 -8.66 11.06
N HIS A 126 6.39 -8.56 9.77
CA HIS A 126 6.19 -9.68 8.85
C HIS A 126 6.83 -9.35 7.49
N ARG A 127 7.63 -10.22 6.96
CA ARG A 127 8.46 -9.94 5.78
C ARG A 127 8.00 -10.70 4.54
N TYR A 128 7.82 -9.93 3.40
CA TYR A 128 7.55 -10.46 2.06
C TYR A 128 8.22 -9.59 0.97
N PRO A 129 9.52 -9.70 0.76
CA PRO A 129 10.60 -10.16 1.65
C PRO A 129 10.99 -9.13 2.72
N LEU A 130 10.52 -7.90 2.61
CA LEU A 130 10.73 -6.78 3.52
C LEU A 130 9.46 -6.49 4.32
N ASP A 131 9.59 -5.71 5.39
CA ASP A 131 8.50 -5.08 6.12
C ASP A 131 8.99 -3.74 6.63
N CYS A 132 8.65 -2.67 5.92
CA CYS A 132 9.28 -1.36 6.05
C CYS A 132 8.41 -0.35 6.79
N TRP A 133 7.07 -0.40 6.59
CA TRP A 133 6.22 0.74 6.92
C TRP A 133 4.91 0.35 7.62
N ARG A 134 4.39 1.31 8.38
CA ARG A 134 3.01 1.33 8.92
C ARG A 134 2.42 2.69 8.62
N PHE A 135 1.17 2.71 8.13
CA PHE A 135 0.56 3.91 7.59
C PHE A 135 -0.51 4.47 8.52
N TYR A 136 -0.47 5.77 8.73
CA TYR A 136 -1.50 6.53 9.44
C TYR A 136 -2.22 7.47 8.46
N PRO A 137 -3.43 7.96 8.78
CA PRO A 137 -4.19 8.84 7.87
C PRO A 137 -3.42 10.05 7.36
N ASP A 138 -2.61 10.68 8.21
CA ASP A 138 -1.82 11.86 7.85
C ASP A 138 -0.73 11.56 6.81
N SER A 139 -0.25 10.32 6.74
CA SER A 139 0.71 9.91 5.69
C SER A 139 0.08 9.94 4.31
N TRP A 140 -1.18 9.54 4.20
CA TRP A 140 -1.93 9.58 2.94
C TRP A 140 -2.20 11.00 2.48
N ALA A 141 -2.57 11.89 3.40
CA ALA A 141 -2.76 13.31 3.10
C ALA A 141 -1.46 13.95 2.58
N SER A 142 -0.33 13.60 3.18
CA SER A 142 1.00 14.09 2.76
C SER A 142 1.35 13.59 1.36
N LEU A 143 1.10 12.31 1.06
CA LEU A 143 1.33 11.73 -0.28
C LEU A 143 0.42 12.34 -1.34
N ALA A 144 -0.86 12.51 -1.05
CA ALA A 144 -1.79 13.17 -1.96
C ALA A 144 -1.34 14.60 -2.26
N THR A 145 -0.94 15.36 -1.22
CA THR A 145 -0.45 16.73 -1.38
C THR A 145 0.79 16.81 -2.27
N VAL A 146 1.82 15.98 -2.01
CA VAL A 146 3.08 16.06 -2.75
C VAL A 146 2.93 15.60 -4.20
N THR A 147 2.05 14.65 -4.48
CA THR A 147 1.77 14.18 -5.85
C THR A 147 0.77 15.06 -6.60
N GLY A 148 -0.03 15.88 -5.89
CA GLY A 148 -1.09 16.69 -6.47
C GLY A 148 -2.39 15.91 -6.72
N LEU A 149 -2.53 14.72 -6.13
CA LEU A 149 -3.80 14.00 -6.10
C LEU A 149 -4.76 14.64 -5.10
N GLU A 150 -6.05 14.53 -5.36
CA GLU A 150 -7.10 14.90 -4.41
C GLU A 150 -7.29 13.77 -3.40
N LEU A 151 -7.21 14.08 -2.11
CA LEU A 151 -7.61 13.15 -1.05
C LEU A 151 -9.14 13.12 -1.00
N VAL A 152 -9.74 12.00 -1.40
CA VAL A 152 -11.20 11.81 -1.38
C VAL A 152 -11.66 11.30 -0.04
N GLU A 153 -11.00 10.25 0.46
CA GLU A 153 -11.32 9.61 1.73
C GLU A 153 -10.06 9.00 2.35
N SER A 154 -9.98 9.03 3.67
CA SER A 154 -8.97 8.31 4.44
C SER A 154 -9.63 7.58 5.59
N TYR A 155 -9.29 6.33 5.77
CA TYR A 155 -9.83 5.45 6.80
C TYR A 155 -8.70 4.85 7.64
N PHE A 156 -8.97 4.70 8.93
CA PHE A 156 -8.11 3.98 9.87
C PHE A 156 -8.95 3.08 10.75
N GLU A 157 -8.59 1.81 10.85
CA GLU A 157 -9.37 0.83 11.58
C GLU A 157 -9.37 1.11 13.08
N THR A 158 -10.55 1.32 13.64
CA THR A 158 -10.73 1.58 15.07
C THR A 158 -10.44 0.34 15.91
N ASP A 159 -10.06 0.52 17.17
CA ASP A 159 -9.81 -0.58 18.13
C ASP A 159 -10.99 -1.54 18.21
N ARG A 160 -12.21 -1.03 18.16
CA ARG A 160 -13.44 -1.83 18.18
C ARG A 160 -13.54 -2.76 16.97
N LEU A 161 -13.30 -2.26 15.78
CA LEU A 161 -13.35 -3.05 14.54
C LEU A 161 -12.15 -4.01 14.47
N ALA A 162 -10.96 -3.55 14.83
CA ALA A 162 -9.77 -4.37 14.90
C ALA A 162 -9.92 -5.60 15.82
N ALA A 163 -10.66 -5.46 16.92
CA ALA A 163 -10.97 -6.56 17.82
C ALA A 163 -12.03 -7.54 17.27
N ALA A 164 -12.84 -7.10 16.30
CA ALA A 164 -13.98 -7.86 15.79
C ALA A 164 -13.70 -8.65 14.50
N VAL A 165 -12.64 -8.29 13.75
CA VAL A 165 -12.35 -8.88 12.44
C VAL A 165 -11.09 -9.75 12.47
N LYS A 166 -11.07 -10.81 11.66
CA LYS A 166 -9.87 -11.62 11.45
C LYS A 166 -8.78 -10.76 10.79
N GLY A 167 -7.59 -10.74 11.39
CA GLY A 167 -6.50 -9.88 10.91
C GLY A 167 -6.55 -8.43 11.42
N GLY A 168 -7.53 -8.06 12.25
CA GLY A 168 -7.69 -6.69 12.75
C GLY A 168 -6.51 -6.14 13.56
N HIS A 169 -5.60 -7.00 14.02
CA HIS A 169 -4.34 -6.57 14.64
C HIS A 169 -3.43 -5.76 13.68
N TRP A 170 -3.64 -5.84 12.38
CA TRP A 170 -2.95 -5.04 11.37
C TRP A 170 -3.45 -3.60 11.33
N ARG A 171 -4.68 -3.34 11.80
CA ARG A 171 -5.29 -2.00 11.83
C ARG A 171 -5.19 -1.33 10.47
N ASP A 172 -5.85 -1.90 9.48
CA ASP A 172 -5.80 -1.38 8.12
C ASP A 172 -6.03 0.13 8.07
N SER A 173 -5.13 0.79 7.36
CA SER A 173 -5.23 2.17 6.94
C SER A 173 -5.51 2.17 5.45
N ALA A 174 -6.54 2.88 5.01
CA ALA A 174 -6.92 2.94 3.62
C ALA A 174 -7.07 4.38 3.15
N VAL A 175 -6.83 4.60 1.86
CA VAL A 175 -7.02 5.89 1.21
C VAL A 175 -7.67 5.72 -0.14
N VAL A 176 -8.63 6.61 -0.44
CA VAL A 176 -9.12 6.86 -1.78
C VAL A 176 -8.60 8.21 -2.24
N VAL A 177 -7.90 8.22 -3.36
CA VAL A 177 -7.42 9.44 -4.02
C VAL A 177 -7.96 9.52 -5.44
N ARG A 178 -8.03 10.75 -5.96
CA ARG A 178 -8.46 11.03 -7.34
C ARG A 178 -7.42 11.90 -8.05
N LYS A 179 -7.13 11.58 -9.31
CA LYS A 179 -6.40 12.49 -10.16
C LYS A 179 -7.33 13.63 -10.60
N PRO A 180 -6.97 14.89 -10.38
CA PRO A 180 -7.80 16.01 -10.82
C PRO A 180 -8.13 15.94 -12.31
N MET A 181 -9.29 16.50 -12.69
CA MET A 181 -9.65 16.69 -14.11
C MET A 181 -8.81 17.82 -14.69
N LEU A 182 -7.61 17.48 -15.14
CA LEU A 182 -6.64 18.41 -15.71
C LEU A 182 -6.48 18.18 -17.20
N ASP A 183 -6.21 19.26 -17.93
CA ASP A 183 -5.87 19.25 -19.36
C ASP A 183 -4.76 20.25 -19.67
N GLY A 184 -4.23 20.19 -20.87
CA GLY A 184 -3.21 21.12 -21.40
C GLY A 184 -2.08 21.39 -20.41
N ALA A 185 -1.71 22.66 -20.24
CA ALA A 185 -0.58 23.08 -19.40
C ALA A 185 -0.71 22.69 -17.92
N ALA A 186 -1.92 22.57 -17.39
CA ALA A 186 -2.15 22.12 -16.00
C ALA A 186 -1.79 20.64 -15.84
N LEU A 187 -2.16 19.81 -16.80
CA LEU A 187 -1.79 18.39 -16.84
C LEU A 187 -0.28 18.21 -17.03
N ASP A 188 0.34 19.01 -17.91
CA ASP A 188 1.79 18.99 -18.13
C ASP A 188 2.54 19.36 -16.84
N THR A 189 2.08 20.38 -16.11
CA THR A 189 2.64 20.78 -14.81
C THR A 189 2.53 19.66 -13.77
N PHE A 190 1.37 18.98 -13.73
CA PHE A 190 1.17 17.83 -12.87
C PHE A 190 2.17 16.71 -13.17
N HIS A 191 2.33 16.35 -14.46
CA HIS A 191 3.29 15.32 -14.87
C HIS A 191 4.75 15.73 -14.64
N ALA A 192 5.11 17.01 -14.84
CA ALA A 192 6.44 17.52 -14.55
C ALA A 192 6.80 17.40 -13.05
N ARG A 193 5.84 17.63 -12.15
CA ARG A 193 6.00 17.41 -10.72
C ARG A 193 6.33 15.94 -10.43
N LEU A 194 5.56 15.00 -10.96
CA LEU A 194 5.80 13.57 -10.77
C LEU A 194 7.15 13.13 -11.36
N ALA A 195 7.51 13.64 -12.54
CA ALA A 195 8.81 13.38 -13.17
C ALA A 195 9.97 13.85 -12.28
N THR A 196 9.83 15.00 -11.62
CA THR A 196 10.81 15.51 -10.67
C THR A 196 10.94 14.60 -9.45
N MET A 197 9.82 14.14 -8.88
CA MET A 197 9.81 13.22 -7.74
C MET A 197 10.48 11.87 -8.05
N THR A 198 10.30 11.38 -9.27
CA THR A 198 10.78 10.05 -9.69
C THR A 198 12.13 10.09 -10.40
N LYS A 199 12.73 11.28 -10.61
CA LYS A 199 13.93 11.46 -11.43
C LYS A 199 15.07 10.52 -11.05
N LEU A 200 15.44 10.45 -9.78
CA LEU A 200 16.54 9.59 -9.32
C LEU A 200 16.32 8.13 -9.71
N PHE A 201 15.10 7.63 -9.59
CA PHE A 201 14.72 6.24 -9.89
C PHE A 201 14.62 5.95 -11.40
N ARG A 202 14.47 7.00 -12.22
CA ARG A 202 14.54 6.90 -13.68
C ARG A 202 15.97 6.89 -14.19
N ASP A 203 16.82 7.73 -13.58
CA ASP A 203 18.20 7.88 -13.98
C ASP A 203 19.08 6.69 -13.53
N GLU A 204 18.75 6.11 -12.36
CA GLU A 204 19.50 5.03 -11.76
C GLU A 204 18.56 3.93 -11.21
N PRO A 205 18.76 2.65 -11.57
CA PRO A 205 18.02 1.56 -10.98
C PRO A 205 18.30 1.47 -9.47
N MET A 206 17.31 1.73 -8.64
CA MET A 206 17.45 1.63 -7.18
C MET A 206 17.32 0.17 -6.73
N PRO A 207 18.29 -0.35 -5.96
CA PRO A 207 18.22 -1.70 -5.46
C PRO A 207 17.13 -1.83 -4.38
N ILE A 208 16.49 -2.99 -4.34
CA ILE A 208 15.67 -3.38 -3.19
C ILE A 208 16.63 -3.78 -2.07
N PRO A 209 16.61 -3.12 -0.90
CA PRO A 209 17.51 -3.47 0.19
C PRO A 209 17.21 -4.87 0.73
N GLY A 210 18.21 -5.52 1.28
CA GLY A 210 18.04 -6.77 2.02
C GLY A 210 17.37 -6.55 3.38
N PRO A 211 16.77 -7.59 3.99
CA PRO A 211 16.18 -7.51 5.32
C PRO A 211 17.24 -7.24 6.39
N VAL A 212 16.93 -6.34 7.33
CA VAL A 212 17.81 -6.01 8.45
C VAL A 212 17.30 -6.66 9.72
N LEU A 213 18.19 -7.36 10.43
CA LEU A 213 17.89 -7.89 11.76
C LEU A 213 18.31 -6.87 12.82
N PRO A 214 17.46 -6.65 13.87
CA PRO A 214 17.84 -5.83 15.00
C PRO A 214 19.14 -6.36 15.62
N SER A 215 20.14 -5.50 15.77
CA SER A 215 21.45 -5.89 16.31
C SER A 215 22.15 -4.69 16.97
N GLY A 216 23.11 -5.00 17.82
CA GLY A 216 24.05 -4.02 18.34
C GLY A 216 23.96 -3.76 19.84
N LYS A 217 25.02 -3.11 20.33
CA LYS A 217 25.22 -2.78 21.74
C LYS A 217 24.15 -1.81 22.30
N TRP A 218 23.60 -0.95 21.42
CA TRP A 218 22.58 0.00 21.80
C TRP A 218 21.30 -0.67 22.29
N ILE A 219 20.79 -1.65 21.55
CA ILE A 219 19.56 -2.38 21.88
C ILE A 219 19.72 -3.07 23.24
N LYS A 220 20.84 -3.81 23.41
CA LYS A 220 21.13 -4.50 24.67
C LYS A 220 21.21 -3.52 25.85
N GLY A 221 21.93 -2.42 25.69
CA GLY A 221 22.06 -1.39 26.70
C GLY A 221 20.73 -0.73 27.07
N TYR A 222 19.86 -0.48 26.06
CA TYR A 222 18.53 0.07 26.28
C TYR A 222 17.64 -0.91 27.06
N GLU A 223 17.61 -2.19 26.69
CA GLU A 223 16.84 -3.23 27.38
C GLU A 223 17.29 -3.39 28.85
N GLU A 224 18.59 -3.40 29.08
CA GLU A 224 19.16 -3.46 30.42
C GLU A 224 18.76 -2.25 31.26
N GLU A 225 18.80 -1.04 30.70
CA GLU A 225 18.42 0.20 31.36
C GLU A 225 16.92 0.25 31.67
N MET A 226 16.06 -0.11 30.70
CA MET A 226 14.61 -0.17 30.90
C MET A 226 14.22 -1.20 31.98
N ASN A 227 14.89 -2.35 31.97
CA ASN A 227 14.71 -3.35 33.00
C ASN A 227 15.11 -2.85 34.40
N ARG A 228 16.14 -2.04 34.51
CA ARG A 228 16.61 -1.42 35.76
C ARG A 228 15.63 -0.37 36.27
N ARG A 229 15.08 0.48 35.37
CA ARG A 229 14.14 1.57 35.73
C ARG A 229 12.72 1.08 35.99
N SER A 230 12.32 -0.07 35.42
CA SER A 230 10.97 -0.59 35.54
C SER A 230 10.70 -1.05 37.00
N PRO A 231 9.70 -0.48 37.71
CA PRO A 231 9.33 -0.93 39.05
C PRO A 231 8.94 -2.41 39.03
N MET A 232 9.31 -3.16 40.10
CA MET A 232 9.00 -4.59 40.20
C MET A 232 7.48 -4.91 40.06
N SER A 233 6.63 -3.96 40.43
CA SER A 233 5.15 -4.03 40.25
C SER A 233 4.75 -4.02 38.77
N LEU A 234 5.44 -3.24 37.94
CA LEU A 234 5.19 -3.18 36.51
C LEU A 234 5.64 -4.49 35.80
N ARG A 235 6.76 -5.06 36.23
CA ARG A 235 7.24 -6.38 35.75
C ARG A 235 6.24 -7.49 36.04
N LYS A 236 5.59 -7.47 37.22
CA LYS A 236 4.52 -8.42 37.55
C LYS A 236 3.25 -8.17 36.73
N ALA A 237 2.87 -6.92 36.48
CA ALA A 237 1.74 -6.54 35.66
C ALA A 237 1.95 -6.95 34.21
N ILE A 238 3.13 -6.68 33.63
CA ILE A 238 3.50 -7.07 32.26
C ILE A 238 3.51 -8.60 32.12
N ARG A 239 4.08 -9.36 33.05
CA ARG A 239 4.02 -10.83 33.05
C ARG A 239 2.59 -11.36 33.18
N ARG A 240 1.71 -10.68 33.91
CA ARG A 240 0.31 -11.10 34.10
C ARG A 240 -0.56 -10.78 32.87
N PHE A 241 -0.31 -9.67 32.18
CA PHE A 241 -1.03 -9.26 30.96
C PHE A 241 -0.52 -9.97 29.70
N PHE A 242 0.75 -10.22 29.60
CA PHE A 242 1.37 -10.81 28.39
C PHE A 242 1.79 -12.27 28.59
N GLY A 243 1.31 -12.91 29.64
CA GLY A 243 1.49 -14.31 30.05
C GLY A 243 2.20 -15.22 29.03
N GLY A 244 3.51 -15.31 29.09
CA GLY A 244 4.29 -16.34 28.38
C GLY A 244 4.46 -16.18 26.86
N ARG A 245 3.86 -15.20 26.19
CA ARG A 245 3.92 -15.05 24.73
C ARG A 245 5.11 -14.25 24.20
N LEU A 246 5.78 -13.45 25.05
CA LEU A 246 6.93 -12.65 24.61
C LEU A 246 8.21 -13.45 24.30
N ALA A 247 8.31 -14.67 24.79
CA ALA A 247 9.47 -15.54 24.53
C ALA A 247 9.47 -16.17 23.12
N LYS A 248 8.41 -16.02 22.31
CA LYS A 248 8.30 -16.60 20.97
C LYS A 248 8.43 -15.58 19.82
N ILE A 249 8.57 -14.28 20.11
CA ILE A 249 8.61 -13.23 19.07
C ILE A 249 10.04 -12.97 18.57
N TYR A 250 11.05 -13.42 19.29
CA TYR A 250 12.47 -13.21 18.97
C TYR A 250 13.27 -14.51 18.79
N ARG A 251 12.63 -15.58 18.31
CA ARG A 251 13.36 -16.77 17.83
C ARG A 251 13.10 -16.96 16.34
#